data_ad91abedccd84aea35323b316c041ff9
#
_entry.id   ad91abedccd84aea35323b316c041ff9
#
_cell.length_a   1.000
_cell.length_b   1.000
_cell.length_c   1.000
_cell.angle_alpha   90.00
_cell.angle_beta   90.00
_cell.angle_gamma   90.00
#
_symmetry.space_group_name_H-M   'P 1'
#
loop_
_entity.id
_entity.type
_entity.pdbx_description
1 polymer ?
#
loop_
_entity_poly.entity_id
_entity_poly.type
_entity_poly.pdbx_seq_one_letter_code
_entity_poly.pdbx_strand_id
1 'polypeptide(L)'
;MHSRIEPSAELRALAAAQAGVVSVEQVRNLGLPRASLRRWVRDGHWQRLTDGIYHLGVEPTWDTRSWAGVLLGGPGARLGGEAAGHLWGLLDDPPKVIQVLVPQARQLAPRDCWTFTRERPGVRAARTWGEPPRTGVADTVVDLCADRDAEGVVDLVARSVQSHLVDAAQLLSCARSRGRLPHRATLLALLGEVGQGAESTLELRYLRDVERAHGLPRGLRQQRSRTGGEVRDVLYQEYATVVELDGLAHLRRILRDMRRDNAALLDGLVSLRFGWTDVSERPCRVAWQVAALLVARGWSGLPTRCPRCALATDADLLAP
;
A
#
# COMPACT_ATOMS: atom_id res chain seq x y z
N MET A 1 -40.42 -26.39 -34.77
CA MET A 1 -40.41 -25.17 -33.93
C MET A 1 -39.47 -25.43 -32.78
N HIS A 2 -38.19 -24.94 -32.81
CA HIS A 2 -37.26 -25.16 -31.69
C HIS A 2 -37.62 -24.14 -30.61
N SER A 3 -38.05 -24.66 -29.44
CA SER A 3 -38.32 -23.83 -28.26
C SER A 3 -37.13 -22.90 -28.01
N ARG A 4 -37.39 -21.58 -27.89
CA ARG A 4 -36.39 -20.59 -27.42
C ARG A 4 -36.02 -20.99 -26.00
N ILE A 5 -34.85 -21.59 -25.84
CA ILE A 5 -34.28 -21.83 -24.50
C ILE A 5 -33.78 -20.47 -24.00
N GLU A 6 -34.53 -19.84 -23.12
CA GLU A 6 -34.09 -18.67 -22.39
C GLU A 6 -33.11 -19.06 -21.29
N PRO A 7 -32.20 -18.15 -20.87
CA PRO A 7 -31.35 -18.35 -19.69
C PRO A 7 -32.25 -18.67 -18.47
N SER A 8 -31.96 -19.75 -17.76
CA SER A 8 -32.69 -20.11 -16.54
C SER A 8 -32.58 -19.00 -15.48
N ALA A 9 -33.51 -18.95 -14.54
CA ALA A 9 -33.46 -18.00 -13.43
C ALA A 9 -32.15 -18.16 -12.62
N GLU A 10 -31.70 -19.40 -12.44
CA GLU A 10 -30.43 -19.73 -11.76
C GLU A 10 -29.21 -19.18 -12.49
N LEU A 11 -29.18 -19.31 -13.83
CA LEU A 11 -28.09 -18.76 -14.63
C LEU A 11 -28.06 -17.23 -14.57
N ARG A 12 -29.23 -16.58 -14.61
CA ARG A 12 -29.32 -15.12 -14.45
C ARG A 12 -28.87 -14.65 -13.08
N ALA A 13 -29.26 -15.35 -12.02
CA ALA A 13 -28.85 -15.07 -10.66
C ALA A 13 -27.34 -15.24 -10.49
N LEU A 14 -26.75 -16.31 -11.03
CA LEU A 14 -25.32 -16.56 -11.04
C LEU A 14 -24.56 -15.45 -11.78
N ALA A 15 -25.03 -15.08 -12.98
CA ALA A 15 -24.43 -13.99 -13.74
C ALA A 15 -24.49 -12.66 -12.97
N ALA A 16 -25.63 -12.35 -12.36
CA ALA A 16 -25.79 -11.12 -11.57
C ALA A 16 -24.82 -11.06 -10.38
N ALA A 17 -24.60 -12.17 -9.68
CA ALA A 17 -23.63 -12.27 -8.61
C ALA A 17 -22.17 -12.12 -9.09
N GLN A 18 -21.90 -12.34 -10.36
CA GLN A 18 -20.57 -12.32 -10.99
C GLN A 18 -20.40 -11.15 -11.98
N ALA A 19 -20.99 -10.00 -11.71
CA ALA A 19 -20.95 -8.82 -12.57
C ALA A 19 -21.33 -9.11 -14.04
N GLY A 20 -22.33 -9.95 -14.24
CA GLY A 20 -22.84 -10.36 -15.54
C GLY A 20 -22.04 -11.47 -16.23
N VAL A 21 -21.03 -12.04 -15.60
CA VAL A 21 -20.10 -13.00 -16.22
C VAL A 21 -20.46 -14.44 -15.86
N VAL A 22 -20.33 -15.34 -16.84
CA VAL A 22 -20.40 -16.79 -16.62
C VAL A 22 -19.37 -17.52 -17.47
N SER A 23 -18.91 -18.68 -16.98
CA SER A 23 -18.09 -19.60 -17.75
C SER A 23 -18.92 -20.67 -18.46
N VAL A 24 -18.38 -21.24 -19.54
CA VAL A 24 -18.98 -22.42 -20.20
C VAL A 24 -19.16 -23.58 -19.22
N GLU A 25 -18.25 -23.74 -18.29
CA GLU A 25 -18.31 -24.80 -17.27
C GLU A 25 -19.52 -24.62 -16.35
N GLN A 26 -19.74 -23.42 -15.87
CA GLN A 26 -20.92 -23.08 -15.04
C GLN A 26 -22.23 -23.32 -15.79
N VAL A 27 -22.29 -22.90 -17.05
CA VAL A 27 -23.47 -23.15 -17.90
C VAL A 27 -23.74 -24.66 -18.10
N ARG A 28 -22.67 -25.43 -18.32
CA ARG A 28 -22.76 -26.89 -18.43
C ARG A 28 -23.23 -27.54 -17.12
N ASN A 29 -22.72 -27.08 -15.97
CA ASN A 29 -23.09 -27.60 -14.67
C ASN A 29 -24.59 -27.34 -14.33
N LEU A 30 -25.15 -26.27 -14.92
CA LEU A 30 -26.63 -26.02 -14.85
C LEU A 30 -27.44 -26.82 -15.89
N GLY A 31 -26.81 -27.79 -16.57
CA GLY A 31 -27.49 -28.66 -17.54
C GLY A 31 -27.83 -27.97 -18.87
N LEU A 32 -27.29 -26.77 -19.13
CA LEU A 32 -27.60 -26.03 -20.36
C LEU A 32 -26.62 -26.41 -21.48
N PRO A 33 -27.12 -26.66 -22.72
CA PRO A 33 -26.27 -26.97 -23.85
C PRO A 33 -25.36 -25.80 -24.22
N ARG A 34 -24.09 -26.09 -24.56
CA ARG A 34 -23.13 -25.07 -25.08
C ARG A 34 -23.69 -24.33 -26.31
N ALA A 35 -24.55 -24.98 -27.08
CA ALA A 35 -25.19 -24.37 -28.25
C ALA A 35 -26.11 -23.19 -27.85
N SER A 36 -26.66 -23.18 -26.63
CA SER A 36 -27.45 -22.06 -26.12
C SER A 36 -26.64 -20.78 -26.00
N LEU A 37 -25.41 -20.85 -25.49
CA LEU A 37 -24.50 -19.68 -25.42
C LEU A 37 -24.23 -19.09 -26.80
N ARG A 38 -23.93 -19.94 -27.80
CA ARG A 38 -23.70 -19.47 -29.18
C ARG A 38 -24.92 -18.77 -29.76
N ARG A 39 -26.10 -19.26 -29.44
CA ARG A 39 -27.37 -18.65 -29.87
C ARG A 39 -27.58 -17.31 -29.19
N TRP A 40 -27.45 -17.22 -27.87
CA TRP A 40 -27.62 -15.97 -27.14
C TRP A 40 -26.62 -14.88 -27.55
N VAL A 41 -25.40 -15.24 -27.89
CA VAL A 41 -24.41 -14.32 -28.47
C VAL A 41 -24.86 -13.84 -29.85
N ARG A 42 -25.29 -14.76 -30.75
CA ARG A 42 -25.79 -14.41 -32.09
C ARG A 42 -27.02 -13.51 -32.04
N ASP A 43 -27.92 -13.77 -31.07
CA ASP A 43 -29.16 -13.02 -30.86
C ASP A 43 -28.90 -11.66 -30.16
N GLY A 44 -27.63 -11.29 -29.84
CA GLY A 44 -27.23 -10.02 -29.25
C GLY A 44 -27.52 -9.86 -27.75
N HIS A 45 -27.95 -10.91 -27.07
CA HIS A 45 -28.25 -10.88 -25.63
C HIS A 45 -27.03 -11.09 -24.75
N TRP A 46 -26.03 -11.76 -25.30
CA TRP A 46 -24.78 -12.08 -24.63
C TRP A 46 -23.60 -11.73 -25.52
N GLN A 47 -22.47 -11.40 -24.94
CA GLN A 47 -21.23 -11.27 -25.67
C GLN A 47 -20.17 -12.25 -25.15
N ARG A 48 -19.29 -12.69 -26.03
CA ARG A 48 -18.14 -13.49 -25.66
C ARG A 48 -16.98 -12.56 -25.35
N LEU A 49 -16.56 -12.53 -24.07
CA LEU A 49 -15.41 -11.73 -23.64
C LEU A 49 -14.09 -12.35 -24.10
N THR A 50 -13.98 -13.66 -23.94
CA THR A 50 -12.83 -14.47 -24.38
C THR A 50 -13.25 -15.92 -24.47
N ASP A 51 -12.34 -16.84 -24.82
CA ASP A 51 -12.65 -18.25 -24.92
C ASP A 51 -13.18 -18.82 -23.59
N GLY A 52 -14.39 -19.34 -23.62
CA GLY A 52 -15.06 -19.97 -22.50
C GLY A 52 -15.71 -19.01 -21.49
N ILE A 53 -15.64 -17.71 -21.70
CA ILE A 53 -16.22 -16.68 -20.82
C ILE A 53 -17.21 -15.81 -21.60
N TYR A 54 -18.37 -15.63 -21.02
CA TYR A 54 -19.49 -14.89 -21.61
C TYR A 54 -20.01 -13.86 -20.62
N HIS A 55 -20.49 -12.74 -21.15
CA HIS A 55 -21.05 -11.63 -20.40
C HIS A 55 -22.48 -11.33 -20.83
N LEU A 56 -23.35 -11.18 -19.86
CA LEU A 56 -24.71 -10.71 -20.03
C LEU A 56 -24.73 -9.19 -19.84
N GLY A 57 -24.66 -8.44 -20.90
CA GLY A 57 -24.62 -6.98 -20.87
C GLY A 57 -24.00 -6.39 -22.11
N VAL A 58 -24.08 -5.06 -22.23
CA VAL A 58 -23.65 -4.34 -23.43
C VAL A 58 -22.13 -4.08 -23.39
N GLU A 59 -21.63 -3.56 -22.27
CA GLU A 59 -20.20 -3.25 -22.14
C GLU A 59 -19.62 -3.85 -20.85
N PRO A 60 -18.46 -4.52 -20.92
CA PRO A 60 -17.80 -5.08 -19.77
C PRO A 60 -17.09 -4.00 -18.97
N THR A 61 -17.46 -3.89 -17.69
CA THR A 61 -16.80 -3.03 -16.71
C THR A 61 -15.49 -3.66 -16.20
N TRP A 62 -14.78 -2.96 -15.35
CA TRP A 62 -13.61 -3.53 -14.68
C TRP A 62 -13.99 -4.72 -13.78
N ASP A 63 -15.12 -4.65 -13.06
CA ASP A 63 -15.65 -5.76 -12.24
C ASP A 63 -15.99 -6.98 -13.09
N THR A 64 -16.62 -6.77 -14.27
CA THR A 64 -16.86 -7.81 -15.26
C THR A 64 -15.56 -8.52 -15.64
N ARG A 65 -14.50 -7.76 -15.94
CA ARG A 65 -13.20 -8.32 -16.31
C ARG A 65 -12.52 -9.03 -15.13
N SER A 66 -12.67 -8.51 -13.92
CA SER A 66 -12.12 -9.13 -12.69
C SER A 66 -12.75 -10.51 -12.44
N TRP A 67 -14.05 -10.62 -12.53
CA TRP A 67 -14.75 -11.92 -12.46
C TRP A 67 -14.34 -12.85 -13.61
N ALA A 68 -14.25 -12.33 -14.83
CA ALA A 68 -13.81 -13.11 -15.98
C ALA A 68 -12.41 -13.72 -15.76
N GLY A 69 -11.49 -12.95 -15.22
CA GLY A 69 -10.13 -13.42 -14.88
C GLY A 69 -10.14 -14.56 -13.86
N VAL A 70 -10.94 -14.45 -12.80
CA VAL A 70 -11.09 -15.52 -11.80
C VAL A 70 -11.69 -16.78 -12.42
N LEU A 71 -12.74 -16.64 -13.23
CA LEU A 71 -13.37 -17.78 -13.90
C LEU A 71 -12.43 -18.46 -14.92
N LEU A 72 -11.61 -17.69 -15.62
CA LEU A 72 -10.54 -18.22 -16.49
C LEU A 72 -9.50 -19.00 -15.68
N GLY A 73 -9.12 -18.46 -14.53
CA GLY A 73 -8.20 -19.11 -13.60
C GLY A 73 -8.76 -20.45 -13.09
N GLY A 74 -10.08 -20.59 -13.00
CA GLY A 74 -10.77 -21.80 -12.55
C GLY A 74 -10.77 -21.99 -11.03
N PRO A 75 -11.07 -23.20 -10.54
CA PRO A 75 -11.15 -23.47 -9.13
C PRO A 75 -9.87 -23.10 -8.37
N GLY A 76 -10.02 -22.37 -7.26
CA GLY A 76 -8.92 -21.87 -6.46
C GLY A 76 -8.21 -20.62 -6.99
N ALA A 77 -8.66 -20.07 -8.13
CA ALA A 77 -8.16 -18.79 -8.63
C ALA A 77 -8.72 -17.62 -7.82
N ARG A 78 -7.91 -16.57 -7.69
CA ARG A 78 -8.27 -15.34 -6.96
C ARG A 78 -7.50 -14.13 -7.48
N LEU A 79 -8.02 -12.96 -7.29
CA LEU A 79 -7.31 -11.72 -7.61
C LEU A 79 -6.17 -11.48 -6.63
N GLY A 80 -5.06 -10.96 -7.13
CA GLY A 80 -3.88 -10.58 -6.35
C GLY A 80 -3.37 -9.20 -6.72
N GLY A 81 -2.29 -8.76 -6.10
CA GLY A 81 -1.59 -7.52 -6.40
C GLY A 81 -2.51 -6.29 -6.42
N GLU A 82 -2.35 -5.44 -7.43
CA GLU A 82 -3.11 -4.19 -7.56
C GLU A 82 -4.62 -4.43 -7.71
N ALA A 83 -5.05 -5.52 -8.37
CA ALA A 83 -6.46 -5.83 -8.51
C ALA A 83 -7.13 -6.12 -7.15
N ALA A 84 -6.47 -6.88 -6.29
CA ALA A 84 -6.92 -7.07 -4.92
C ALA A 84 -6.82 -5.77 -4.10
N GLY A 85 -5.75 -4.99 -4.30
CA GLY A 85 -5.53 -3.70 -3.63
C GLY A 85 -6.64 -2.69 -3.93
N HIS A 86 -7.06 -2.57 -5.18
CA HIS A 86 -8.18 -1.72 -5.57
C HIS A 86 -9.49 -2.15 -4.89
N LEU A 87 -9.79 -3.43 -4.90
CA LEU A 87 -11.01 -3.96 -4.25
C LEU A 87 -10.99 -3.86 -2.71
N TRP A 88 -9.82 -3.67 -2.10
CA TRP A 88 -9.68 -3.36 -0.69
C TRP A 88 -9.69 -1.85 -0.39
N GLY A 89 -9.76 -0.98 -1.42
CA GLY A 89 -9.67 0.47 -1.27
C GLY A 89 -8.27 0.97 -0.89
N LEU A 90 -7.24 0.16 -1.13
CA LEU A 90 -5.84 0.55 -0.94
C LEU A 90 -5.31 1.36 -2.11
N LEU A 91 -5.90 1.20 -3.29
CA LEU A 91 -5.61 1.91 -4.53
C LEU A 91 -6.89 2.56 -5.04
N ASP A 92 -6.80 3.83 -5.41
CA ASP A 92 -7.96 4.60 -5.86
C ASP A 92 -8.41 4.15 -7.27
N ASP A 93 -7.46 3.98 -8.18
CA ASP A 93 -7.74 3.60 -9.56
C ASP A 93 -7.66 2.08 -9.78
N PRO A 94 -8.57 1.50 -10.57
CA PRO A 94 -8.49 0.11 -10.97
C PRO A 94 -7.31 -0.11 -11.93
N PRO A 95 -6.51 -1.18 -11.74
CA PRO A 95 -5.39 -1.47 -12.62
C PRO A 95 -5.86 -1.86 -14.02
N LYS A 96 -5.08 -1.46 -15.04
CA LYS A 96 -5.33 -1.85 -16.44
C LYS A 96 -5.10 -3.35 -16.68
N VAL A 97 -4.12 -3.92 -15.98
CA VAL A 97 -3.79 -5.35 -16.03
C VAL A 97 -4.24 -6.01 -14.74
N ILE A 98 -5.10 -6.99 -14.86
CA ILE A 98 -5.70 -7.72 -13.75
C ILE A 98 -4.86 -8.95 -13.45
N GLN A 99 -4.18 -8.95 -12.30
CA GLN A 99 -3.42 -10.11 -11.83
C GLN A 99 -4.36 -11.14 -11.20
N VAL A 100 -4.30 -12.35 -11.72
CA VAL A 100 -5.02 -13.51 -11.19
C VAL A 100 -4.01 -14.54 -10.67
N LEU A 101 -4.10 -14.85 -9.40
CA LEU A 101 -3.34 -15.95 -8.80
C LEU A 101 -4.07 -17.26 -9.09
N VAL A 102 -3.34 -18.23 -9.60
CA VAL A 102 -3.87 -19.56 -9.91
C VAL A 102 -3.09 -20.65 -9.18
N PRO A 103 -3.71 -21.78 -8.84
CA PRO A 103 -3.00 -22.91 -8.22
C PRO A 103 -1.77 -23.31 -9.03
N GLN A 104 -0.71 -23.74 -8.35
CA GLN A 104 0.58 -24.09 -8.99
C GLN A 104 0.47 -25.10 -10.14
N ALA A 105 -0.50 -26.00 -10.08
CA ALA A 105 -0.76 -26.99 -11.12
C ALA A 105 -1.35 -26.41 -12.41
N ARG A 106 -1.85 -25.17 -12.37
CA ARG A 106 -2.45 -24.52 -13.55
C ARG A 106 -1.42 -23.65 -14.26
N GLN A 107 -1.35 -23.82 -15.58
CA GLN A 107 -0.50 -23.00 -16.45
C GLN A 107 -1.39 -22.29 -17.46
N LEU A 108 -1.45 -20.97 -17.37
CA LEU A 108 -2.19 -20.11 -18.28
C LEU A 108 -1.26 -19.01 -18.80
N ALA A 109 -1.32 -18.78 -20.10
CA ALA A 109 -0.63 -17.65 -20.71
C ALA A 109 -1.40 -16.34 -20.42
N PRO A 110 -0.70 -15.21 -20.28
CA PRO A 110 -1.34 -13.90 -20.27
C PRO A 110 -2.19 -13.70 -21.53
N ARG A 111 -3.33 -13.03 -21.38
CA ARG A 111 -4.21 -12.68 -22.51
C ARG A 111 -5.03 -11.44 -22.17
N ASP A 112 -5.30 -10.64 -23.21
CA ASP A 112 -6.07 -9.39 -23.06
C ASP A 112 -5.56 -8.53 -21.90
N CYS A 113 -6.39 -8.31 -20.87
CA CYS A 113 -6.05 -7.56 -19.67
C CYS A 113 -5.67 -8.44 -18.47
N TRP A 114 -5.52 -9.76 -18.64
CA TRP A 114 -5.25 -10.68 -17.53
C TRP A 114 -3.83 -11.22 -17.56
N THR A 115 -3.19 -11.24 -16.39
CA THR A 115 -1.97 -11.98 -16.12
C THR A 115 -2.26 -13.08 -15.09
N PHE A 116 -1.65 -14.26 -15.30
CA PHE A 116 -1.86 -15.42 -14.45
C PHE A 116 -0.55 -15.79 -13.76
N THR A 117 -0.55 -15.65 -12.43
CA THR A 117 0.62 -16.00 -11.61
C THR A 117 0.35 -17.30 -10.85
N ARG A 118 1.19 -18.30 -11.05
CA ARG A 118 1.09 -19.57 -10.32
C ARG A 118 1.48 -19.38 -8.86
N GLU A 119 0.58 -19.73 -7.98
CA GLU A 119 0.80 -19.62 -6.55
C GLU A 119 1.21 -20.95 -5.94
N ARG A 120 2.33 -20.94 -5.21
CA ARG A 120 2.75 -22.10 -4.41
C ARG A 120 1.94 -22.13 -3.11
N PRO A 121 1.49 -23.33 -2.67
CA PRO A 121 0.87 -23.47 -1.35
C PRO A 121 1.76 -22.91 -0.23
N GLY A 122 1.13 -22.22 0.74
CA GLY A 122 1.82 -21.67 1.90
C GLY A 122 2.51 -20.31 1.68
N VAL A 123 2.53 -19.77 0.46
CA VAL A 123 3.08 -18.42 0.21
C VAL A 123 2.14 -17.35 0.77
N ARG A 124 0.84 -17.52 0.58
CA ARG A 124 -0.22 -16.66 1.13
C ARG A 124 -1.23 -17.48 1.89
N ALA A 125 -2.04 -16.83 2.70
CA ALA A 125 -3.16 -17.49 3.36
C ALA A 125 -4.06 -18.19 2.32
N ALA A 126 -4.43 -19.44 2.60
CA ALA A 126 -5.27 -20.24 1.67
C ALA A 126 -6.69 -19.67 1.53
N ARG A 127 -7.18 -18.97 2.56
CA ARG A 127 -8.51 -18.34 2.55
C ARG A 127 -8.60 -17.27 1.49
N THR A 128 -9.69 -17.28 0.73
CA THR A 128 -10.10 -16.23 -0.19
C THR A 128 -11.11 -15.29 0.48
N TRP A 129 -11.19 -14.07 -0.02
CA TRP A 129 -12.04 -13.04 0.54
C TRP A 129 -12.85 -12.37 -0.56
N GLY A 130 -14.10 -12.00 -0.23
CA GLY A 130 -14.93 -11.16 -1.08
C GLY A 130 -15.35 -11.78 -2.41
N GLU A 131 -16.08 -10.99 -3.16
CA GLU A 131 -16.55 -11.30 -4.50
C GLU A 131 -16.22 -10.14 -5.43
N PRO A 132 -15.39 -10.35 -6.46
CA PRO A 132 -14.71 -11.61 -6.81
C PRO A 132 -13.69 -12.05 -5.74
N PRO A 133 -13.39 -13.38 -5.70
CA PRO A 133 -12.39 -13.94 -4.79
C PRO A 133 -11.02 -13.25 -4.92
N ARG A 134 -10.43 -12.84 -3.79
CA ARG A 134 -9.15 -12.14 -3.74
C ARG A 134 -8.30 -12.52 -2.53
N THR A 135 -7.03 -12.14 -2.55
CA THR A 135 -6.12 -12.30 -1.41
C THR A 135 -6.60 -11.50 -0.21
N GLY A 136 -6.27 -11.95 1.00
CA GLY A 136 -6.51 -11.19 2.22
C GLY A 136 -5.74 -9.88 2.26
N VAL A 137 -6.19 -8.92 3.07
CA VAL A 137 -5.58 -7.57 3.14
C VAL A 137 -4.10 -7.63 3.46
N ALA A 138 -3.69 -8.42 4.47
CA ALA A 138 -2.28 -8.52 4.85
C ALA A 138 -1.40 -9.04 3.71
N ASP A 139 -1.86 -10.09 3.01
CA ASP A 139 -1.15 -10.62 1.84
C ASP A 139 -1.08 -9.58 0.71
N THR A 140 -2.19 -8.87 0.47
CA THR A 140 -2.27 -7.85 -0.57
C THR A 140 -1.31 -6.68 -0.29
N VAL A 141 -1.28 -6.17 0.95
CA VAL A 141 -0.36 -5.09 1.34
C VAL A 141 1.10 -5.52 1.17
N VAL A 142 1.44 -6.71 1.66
CA VAL A 142 2.81 -7.24 1.55
C VAL A 142 3.23 -7.45 0.09
N ASP A 143 2.31 -7.91 -0.77
CA ASP A 143 2.57 -8.06 -2.21
C ASP A 143 2.79 -6.71 -2.88
N LEU A 144 1.94 -5.72 -2.58
CA LEU A 144 2.05 -4.36 -3.14
C LEU A 144 3.33 -3.63 -2.70
N CYS A 145 3.84 -3.93 -1.51
CA CYS A 145 5.12 -3.38 -1.04
C CYS A 145 6.31 -3.83 -1.89
N ALA A 146 6.20 -4.95 -2.61
CA ALA A 146 7.32 -5.52 -3.37
C ALA A 146 7.77 -4.64 -4.55
N ASP A 147 6.85 -3.90 -5.16
CA ASP A 147 7.07 -3.09 -6.36
C ASP A 147 7.11 -1.57 -6.04
N ARG A 148 7.23 -1.20 -4.76
CA ARG A 148 7.26 0.19 -4.30
C ARG A 148 8.62 0.56 -3.74
N ASP A 149 8.96 1.84 -3.82
CA ASP A 149 10.08 2.40 -3.07
C ASP A 149 9.77 2.48 -1.55
N ALA A 150 10.73 2.89 -0.78
CA ALA A 150 10.61 2.94 0.68
C ALA A 150 9.48 3.87 1.15
N GLU A 151 9.28 5.00 0.48
CA GLU A 151 8.20 5.94 0.79
C GLU A 151 6.82 5.34 0.47
N GLY A 152 6.69 4.71 -0.68
CA GLY A 152 5.48 4.00 -1.07
C GLY A 152 5.13 2.82 -0.15
N VAL A 153 6.14 2.13 0.41
CA VAL A 153 5.94 1.10 1.44
C VAL A 153 5.36 1.71 2.72
N VAL A 154 5.95 2.82 3.18
CA VAL A 154 5.49 3.54 4.38
C VAL A 154 4.03 4.02 4.19
N ASP A 155 3.75 4.68 3.07
CA ASP A 155 2.41 5.17 2.74
C ASP A 155 1.36 4.06 2.71
N LEU A 156 1.66 2.96 2.03
CA LEU A 156 0.74 1.82 1.90
C LEU A 156 0.45 1.16 3.25
N VAL A 157 1.48 0.92 4.06
CA VAL A 157 1.34 0.36 5.41
C VAL A 157 0.52 1.29 6.30
N ALA A 158 0.86 2.59 6.30
CA ALA A 158 0.14 3.59 7.08
C ALA A 158 -1.35 3.63 6.70
N ARG A 159 -1.65 3.74 5.40
CA ARG A 159 -3.01 3.76 4.88
C ARG A 159 -3.81 2.52 5.29
N SER A 160 -3.22 1.33 5.17
CA SER A 160 -3.88 0.06 5.49
C SER A 160 -4.22 -0.08 6.98
N VAL A 161 -3.31 0.36 7.87
CA VAL A 161 -3.50 0.32 9.32
C VAL A 161 -4.48 1.40 9.78
N GLN A 162 -4.35 2.63 9.29
CA GLN A 162 -5.24 3.75 9.66
C GLN A 162 -6.68 3.55 9.18
N SER A 163 -6.87 2.87 8.05
CA SER A 163 -8.20 2.50 7.56
C SER A 163 -8.79 1.30 8.29
N HIS A 164 -8.11 0.78 9.30
CA HIS A 164 -8.52 -0.40 10.08
C HIS A 164 -8.80 -1.65 9.21
N LEU A 165 -8.20 -1.72 8.04
CA LEU A 165 -8.31 -2.88 7.14
C LEU A 165 -7.49 -4.06 7.66
N VAL A 166 -6.38 -3.77 8.32
CA VAL A 166 -5.45 -4.75 8.89
C VAL A 166 -4.70 -4.12 10.06
N ASP A 167 -4.33 -4.90 11.05
CA ASP A 167 -3.45 -4.43 12.12
C ASP A 167 -1.96 -4.69 11.81
N ALA A 168 -1.09 -3.94 12.48
CA ALA A 168 0.34 -4.04 12.31
C ALA A 168 0.92 -5.42 12.65
N ALA A 169 0.32 -6.10 13.63
CA ALA A 169 0.77 -7.44 14.04
C ALA A 169 0.46 -8.49 12.96
N GLN A 170 -0.70 -8.40 12.31
CA GLN A 170 -1.06 -9.24 11.18
C GLN A 170 -0.13 -9.01 9.99
N LEU A 171 0.18 -7.75 9.65
CA LEU A 171 1.15 -7.40 8.61
C LEU A 171 2.55 -7.93 8.94
N LEU A 172 3.00 -7.76 10.18
CA LEU A 172 4.30 -8.25 10.63
C LEU A 172 4.40 -9.77 10.55
N SER A 173 3.35 -10.48 10.96
CA SER A 173 3.26 -11.94 10.85
C SER A 173 3.31 -12.38 9.39
N CYS A 174 2.54 -11.73 8.52
CA CYS A 174 2.53 -11.99 7.09
C CYS A 174 3.91 -11.73 6.46
N ALA A 175 4.53 -10.59 6.73
CA ALA A 175 5.86 -10.24 6.21
C ALA A 175 6.95 -11.22 6.68
N ARG A 176 6.87 -11.70 7.92
CA ARG A 176 7.81 -12.71 8.47
C ARG A 176 7.67 -14.06 7.79
N SER A 177 6.46 -14.48 7.45
CA SER A 177 6.20 -15.76 6.78
C SER A 177 6.67 -15.81 5.33
N ARG A 178 6.90 -14.66 4.68
CA ARG A 178 7.38 -14.58 3.29
C ARG A 178 8.85 -14.96 3.18
N GLY A 179 9.18 -15.95 2.34
CA GLY A 179 10.57 -16.39 2.12
C GLY A 179 11.43 -15.36 1.39
N ARG A 180 10.88 -14.75 0.34
CA ARG A 180 11.52 -13.66 -0.42
C ARG A 180 10.56 -12.47 -0.47
N LEU A 181 11.03 -11.33 0.02
CA LEU A 181 10.27 -10.09 0.06
C LEU A 181 11.23 -8.93 -0.19
N PRO A 182 11.08 -8.20 -1.31
CA PRO A 182 11.77 -6.93 -1.50
C PRO A 182 11.47 -5.98 -0.33
N HIS A 183 12.40 -5.10 -0.01
CA HIS A 183 12.27 -4.16 1.12
C HIS A 183 11.93 -4.81 2.47
N ARG A 184 12.24 -6.10 2.64
CA ARG A 184 11.92 -6.84 3.87
C ARG A 184 12.44 -6.16 5.14
N ALA A 185 13.66 -5.66 5.11
CA ALA A 185 14.27 -5.00 6.27
C ALA A 185 13.51 -3.74 6.66
N THR A 186 13.19 -2.89 5.68
CA THR A 186 12.40 -1.66 5.83
C THR A 186 11.01 -1.98 6.38
N LEU A 187 10.31 -2.95 5.76
CA LEU A 187 8.97 -3.34 6.16
C LEU A 187 8.93 -3.92 7.59
N LEU A 188 9.87 -4.80 7.94
CA LEU A 188 9.92 -5.38 9.28
C LEU A 188 10.30 -4.36 10.35
N ALA A 189 11.21 -3.43 10.04
CA ALA A 189 11.57 -2.33 10.94
C ALA A 189 10.36 -1.44 11.20
N LEU A 190 9.68 -1.01 10.13
CA LEU A 190 8.49 -0.18 10.19
C LEU A 190 7.36 -0.82 11.01
N LEU A 191 7.03 -2.09 10.73
CA LEU A 191 5.96 -2.80 11.42
C LEU A 191 6.31 -3.13 12.87
N GLY A 192 7.58 -3.37 13.17
CA GLY A 192 8.06 -3.56 14.54
C GLY A 192 7.89 -2.29 15.39
N GLU A 193 8.04 -1.13 14.79
CA GLU A 193 7.86 0.18 15.42
C GLU A 193 6.39 0.54 15.64
N VAL A 194 5.55 0.28 14.64
CA VAL A 194 4.08 0.51 14.75
C VAL A 194 3.48 -0.27 15.92
N GLY A 195 3.97 -1.49 16.18
CA GLY A 195 3.52 -2.32 17.31
C GLY A 195 3.96 -1.81 18.69
N GLN A 196 4.97 -0.91 18.78
CA GLN A 196 5.52 -0.38 20.03
C GLN A 196 5.15 1.08 20.29
N GLY A 197 4.32 1.70 19.47
CA GLY A 197 4.04 3.14 19.51
C GLY A 197 4.98 3.91 18.58
N ALA A 198 4.63 4.00 17.30
CA ALA A 198 5.48 4.49 16.22
C ALA A 198 6.07 5.90 16.44
N GLU A 199 5.38 6.79 17.14
CA GLU A 199 5.85 8.14 17.42
C GLU A 199 7.10 8.13 18.32
N SER A 200 7.06 7.38 19.42
CA SER A 200 8.20 7.29 20.34
C SER A 200 9.44 6.63 19.74
N THR A 201 9.26 5.73 18.78
CA THR A 201 10.38 5.04 18.12
C THR A 201 11.08 5.94 17.12
N LEU A 202 10.35 6.75 16.36
CA LEU A 202 10.93 7.72 15.42
C LEU A 202 11.73 8.79 16.16
N GLU A 203 11.23 9.27 17.30
CA GLU A 203 11.94 10.18 18.18
C GLU A 203 13.23 9.57 18.76
N LEU A 204 13.20 8.30 19.15
CA LEU A 204 14.39 7.59 19.63
C LEU A 204 15.42 7.40 18.51
N ARG A 205 14.99 7.10 17.28
CA ARG A 205 15.88 7.05 16.12
C ARG A 205 16.51 8.43 15.84
N TYR A 206 15.71 9.46 15.80
CA TYR A 206 16.21 10.83 15.62
C TYR A 206 17.26 11.18 16.67
N LEU A 207 17.00 10.90 17.94
CA LEU A 207 17.95 11.13 19.03
C LEU A 207 19.28 10.38 18.83
N ARG A 208 19.21 9.10 18.43
CA ARG A 208 20.38 8.24 18.29
C ARG A 208 21.14 8.50 16.99
N ASP A 209 20.43 8.48 15.85
CA ASP A 209 21.01 8.40 14.53
C ASP A 209 21.19 9.78 13.86
N VAL A 210 20.47 10.80 14.34
CA VAL A 210 20.59 12.18 13.86
C VAL A 210 21.33 13.05 14.88
N GLU A 211 20.74 13.28 16.05
CA GLU A 211 21.24 14.24 17.03
C GLU A 211 22.60 13.81 17.63
N ARG A 212 22.65 12.62 18.25
CA ARG A 212 23.88 12.14 18.93
C ARG A 212 24.96 11.72 17.95
N ALA A 213 24.58 11.03 16.86
CA ALA A 213 25.55 10.53 15.88
C ALA A 213 26.31 11.66 15.16
N HIS A 214 25.71 12.85 15.10
CA HIS A 214 26.30 13.99 14.38
C HIS A 214 26.63 15.17 15.29
N GLY A 215 26.59 14.99 16.62
CA GLY A 215 27.01 16.02 17.59
C GLY A 215 26.15 17.29 17.56
N LEU A 216 24.86 17.18 17.19
CA LEU A 216 23.94 18.31 17.24
C LEU A 216 23.65 18.71 18.68
N PRO A 217 23.23 19.97 18.95
CA PRO A 217 22.78 20.39 20.26
C PRO A 217 21.64 19.49 20.77
N ARG A 218 21.49 19.39 22.07
CA ARG A 218 20.39 18.63 22.67
C ARG A 218 19.08 19.38 22.53
N GLY A 219 18.15 18.87 21.73
CA GLY A 219 16.79 19.37 21.64
C GLY A 219 15.92 18.96 22.82
N LEU A 220 15.00 19.84 23.23
CA LEU A 220 13.94 19.52 24.21
C LEU A 220 12.88 18.67 23.50
N ARG A 221 12.40 17.62 24.17
CA ARG A 221 11.40 16.67 23.63
C ARG A 221 10.01 16.99 24.13
N GLN A 222 8.99 16.72 23.29
CA GLN A 222 7.57 16.77 23.65
C GLN A 222 7.17 18.09 24.33
N GLN A 223 7.64 19.22 23.82
CA GLN A 223 7.33 20.53 24.36
C GLN A 223 5.98 21.06 23.88
N ARG A 224 5.14 21.51 24.79
CA ARG A 224 3.86 22.13 24.42
C ARG A 224 4.08 23.54 23.87
N SER A 225 3.39 23.85 22.78
CA SER A 225 3.31 25.22 22.23
C SER A 225 2.75 26.18 23.29
N ARG A 226 3.26 27.41 23.30
CA ARG A 226 2.79 28.48 24.19
C ARG A 226 1.43 29.02 23.74
N THR A 227 1.11 28.94 22.46
CA THR A 227 -0.05 29.60 21.83
C THR A 227 -1.18 28.63 21.46
N GLY A 228 -0.98 27.32 21.41
CA GLY A 228 -1.97 26.43 20.81
C GLY A 228 -2.16 25.04 21.40
N GLY A 229 -1.50 24.69 22.51
CA GLY A 229 -1.67 23.35 23.12
C GLY A 229 -1.09 22.17 22.31
N GLU A 230 -0.44 22.43 21.17
CA GLU A 230 0.22 21.44 20.35
C GLU A 230 1.54 21.00 20.98
N VAL A 231 1.89 19.73 20.78
CA VAL A 231 3.14 19.15 21.24
C VAL A 231 4.14 19.15 20.11
N ARG A 232 5.33 19.69 20.34
CA ARG A 232 6.47 19.71 19.43
C ARG A 232 7.38 18.54 19.74
N ASP A 233 7.79 17.79 18.74
CA ASP A 233 8.58 16.58 18.95
C ASP A 233 9.99 16.91 19.44
N VAL A 234 10.66 17.86 18.79
CA VAL A 234 12.01 18.33 19.15
C VAL A 234 12.09 19.85 19.03
N LEU A 235 12.41 20.53 20.14
CA LEU A 235 12.58 21.98 20.17
C LEU A 235 14.04 22.35 20.50
N TYR A 236 14.70 23.01 19.60
CA TYR A 236 15.99 23.69 19.81
C TYR A 236 15.72 25.13 20.22
N GLN A 237 15.42 25.33 21.51
CA GLN A 237 14.92 26.59 22.04
C GLN A 237 15.87 27.77 21.79
N GLU A 238 17.17 27.58 22.00
CA GLU A 238 18.19 28.63 21.83
C GLU A 238 18.27 29.13 20.38
N TYR A 239 17.90 28.28 19.42
CA TYR A 239 17.97 28.55 17.98
C TYR A 239 16.57 28.78 17.39
N ALA A 240 15.55 28.88 18.21
CA ALA A 240 14.15 29.06 17.79
C ALA A 240 13.76 28.11 16.62
N THR A 241 14.17 26.85 16.72
CA THR A 241 13.99 25.83 15.68
C THR A 241 13.24 24.63 16.23
N VAL A 242 12.25 24.16 15.48
CA VAL A 242 11.47 22.96 15.78
C VAL A 242 11.76 21.90 14.74
N VAL A 243 11.90 20.65 15.15
CA VAL A 243 11.86 19.49 14.26
C VAL A 243 10.62 18.68 14.62
N GLU A 244 9.74 18.54 13.64
CA GLU A 244 8.56 17.69 13.69
C GLU A 244 8.89 16.36 13.03
N LEU A 245 8.52 15.27 13.69
CA LEU A 245 8.79 13.90 13.25
C LEU A 245 7.47 13.25 12.85
N ASP A 246 7.20 13.28 11.55
CA ASP A 246 5.99 12.73 11.00
C ASP A 246 6.05 11.20 10.94
N GLY A 247 5.52 10.56 11.98
CA GLY A 247 5.28 9.12 12.00
C GLY A 247 4.13 8.72 11.05
N LEU A 248 3.87 7.41 10.97
CA LEU A 248 2.85 6.82 10.09
C LEU A 248 1.43 7.37 10.28
N ALA A 249 1.15 8.01 11.41
CA ALA A 249 -0.19 8.52 11.74
C ALA A 249 -0.57 9.83 11.00
N HIS A 250 0.38 10.51 10.32
CA HIS A 250 0.20 11.88 9.85
C HIS A 250 -0.31 12.06 8.41
N LEU A 251 -0.41 11.02 7.61
CA LEU A 251 -0.80 11.10 6.18
C LEU A 251 -2.20 11.66 5.88
N ARG A 252 -3.02 11.94 6.90
CA ARG A 252 -4.38 12.55 6.74
C ARG A 252 -4.53 13.98 7.25
N ARG A 253 -3.44 14.74 7.47
CA ARG A 253 -3.53 15.99 8.24
C ARG A 253 -3.04 17.27 7.55
N ILE A 254 -3.11 17.40 6.24
CA ILE A 254 -2.67 18.61 5.50
C ILE A 254 -3.21 19.90 6.15
N LEU A 255 -4.48 19.98 6.51
CA LEU A 255 -5.07 21.19 7.13
C LEU A 255 -4.62 21.41 8.59
N ARG A 256 -4.29 20.33 9.31
CA ARG A 256 -3.78 20.42 10.69
C ARG A 256 -2.31 20.81 10.67
N ASP A 257 -1.57 20.34 9.68
CA ASP A 257 -0.17 20.66 9.46
C ASP A 257 0.03 22.13 9.10
N MET A 258 -0.81 22.70 8.23
CA MET A 258 -0.81 24.15 7.96
C MET A 258 -1.07 24.99 9.23
N ARG A 259 -1.93 24.54 10.14
CA ARG A 259 -2.17 25.24 11.42
C ARG A 259 -0.95 25.16 12.35
N ARG A 260 -0.27 24.01 12.40
CA ARG A 260 0.98 23.83 13.16
C ARG A 260 2.10 24.73 12.64
N ASP A 261 2.29 24.77 11.33
CA ASP A 261 3.29 25.65 10.71
C ASP A 261 3.00 27.12 11.01
N ASN A 262 1.76 27.53 10.89
CA ASN A 262 1.33 28.88 11.24
C ASN A 262 1.53 29.20 12.72
N ALA A 263 1.25 28.25 13.62
CA ALA A 263 1.48 28.42 15.05
C ALA A 263 2.97 28.52 15.38
N ALA A 264 3.82 27.71 14.75
CA ALA A 264 5.27 27.80 14.90
C ALA A 264 5.81 29.15 14.46
N LEU A 265 5.35 29.65 13.29
CA LEU A 265 5.71 30.98 12.78
C LEU A 265 5.24 32.11 13.72
N LEU A 266 4.05 32.03 14.28
CA LEU A 266 3.54 33.00 15.26
C LEU A 266 4.34 33.01 16.56
N ASP A 267 4.90 31.87 16.97
CA ASP A 267 5.83 31.77 18.09
C ASP A 267 7.28 32.19 17.72
N GLY A 268 7.52 32.66 16.50
CA GLY A 268 8.85 33.06 16.00
C GLY A 268 9.80 31.88 15.71
N LEU A 269 9.25 30.68 15.59
CA LEU A 269 10.01 29.46 15.35
C LEU A 269 10.04 29.10 13.86
N VAL A 270 11.10 28.43 13.42
CA VAL A 270 11.18 27.78 12.12
C VAL A 270 11.05 26.28 12.33
N SER A 271 10.22 25.63 11.53
CA SER A 271 9.97 24.21 11.59
C SER A 271 10.60 23.46 10.43
N LEU A 272 11.27 22.34 10.73
CA LEU A 272 11.65 21.31 9.76
C LEU A 272 10.80 20.07 10.02
N ARG A 273 10.38 19.41 8.94
CA ARG A 273 9.59 18.17 9.03
C ARG A 273 10.33 17.04 8.37
N PHE A 274 10.36 15.91 9.03
CA PHE A 274 10.98 14.69 8.52
C PHE A 274 10.08 13.50 8.75
N GLY A 275 9.86 12.76 7.67
CA GLY A 275 9.12 11.51 7.71
C GLY A 275 9.95 10.34 8.24
N TRP A 276 9.29 9.19 8.38
CA TRP A 276 9.95 7.96 8.81
C TRP A 276 11.13 7.59 7.91
N THR A 277 10.97 7.70 6.59
CA THR A 277 12.01 7.38 5.59
C THR A 277 13.25 8.25 5.76
N ASP A 278 13.06 9.56 5.98
CA ASP A 278 14.16 10.49 6.16
C ASP A 278 15.03 10.11 7.36
N VAL A 279 14.38 9.90 8.51
CA VAL A 279 15.10 9.61 9.76
C VAL A 279 15.70 8.20 9.76
N SER A 280 15.03 7.22 9.14
CA SER A 280 15.46 5.81 9.19
C SER A 280 16.48 5.45 8.11
N GLU A 281 16.32 5.96 6.90
CA GLU A 281 17.16 5.60 5.76
C GLU A 281 18.22 6.65 5.45
N ARG A 282 17.94 7.93 5.75
CA ARG A 282 18.81 9.08 5.42
C ARG A 282 19.16 9.96 6.61
N PRO A 283 19.43 9.40 7.83
CA PRO A 283 19.62 10.19 9.04
C PRO A 283 20.75 11.21 8.95
N CYS A 284 21.79 10.93 8.15
CA CYS A 284 22.90 11.86 7.95
C CYS A 284 22.45 13.11 7.19
N ARG A 285 21.59 12.99 6.18
CA ARG A 285 21.03 14.15 5.45
C ARG A 285 20.15 14.99 6.37
N VAL A 286 19.30 14.35 7.17
CA VAL A 286 18.51 15.02 8.19
C VAL A 286 19.40 15.82 9.14
N ALA A 287 20.49 15.21 9.62
CA ALA A 287 21.42 15.88 10.52
C ALA A 287 22.06 17.11 9.90
N TRP A 288 22.48 17.05 8.63
CA TRP A 288 23.07 18.19 7.91
C TRP A 288 22.07 19.31 7.65
N GLN A 289 20.84 18.98 7.28
CA GLN A 289 19.77 19.99 7.08
C GLN A 289 19.42 20.69 8.40
N VAL A 290 19.29 19.93 9.50
CA VAL A 290 19.07 20.50 10.84
C VAL A 290 20.26 21.37 11.24
N ALA A 291 21.49 20.88 11.10
CA ALA A 291 22.70 21.63 11.41
C ALA A 291 22.78 22.95 10.64
N ALA A 292 22.53 22.91 9.33
CA ALA A 292 22.55 24.11 8.49
C ALA A 292 21.55 25.19 8.99
N LEU A 293 20.34 24.77 9.38
CA LEU A 293 19.37 25.70 9.96
C LEU A 293 19.82 26.22 11.33
N LEU A 294 20.34 25.35 12.22
CA LEU A 294 20.83 25.77 13.53
C LEU A 294 21.99 26.77 13.41
N VAL A 295 22.94 26.54 12.49
CA VAL A 295 24.04 27.47 12.19
C VAL A 295 23.50 28.81 11.68
N ALA A 296 22.57 28.82 10.74
CA ALA A 296 21.89 30.01 10.24
C ALA A 296 21.19 30.80 11.37
N ARG A 297 20.88 30.13 12.48
CA ARG A 297 20.22 30.70 13.66
C ARG A 297 21.13 30.89 14.86
N GLY A 298 22.43 30.86 14.65
CA GLY A 298 23.43 31.24 15.65
C GLY A 298 24.12 30.08 16.37
N TRP A 299 23.91 28.83 15.97
CA TRP A 299 24.73 27.75 16.50
C TRP A 299 26.17 27.84 15.95
N SER A 300 27.14 27.94 16.85
CA SER A 300 28.56 28.04 16.51
C SER A 300 29.26 26.70 16.28
N GLY A 301 28.58 25.59 16.52
CA GLY A 301 29.10 24.24 16.30
C GLY A 301 29.03 23.81 14.83
N LEU A 302 29.64 22.65 14.55
CA LEU A 302 29.59 21.99 13.25
C LEU A 302 29.12 20.53 13.44
N PRO A 303 28.35 19.99 12.50
CA PRO A 303 27.97 18.58 12.57
C PRO A 303 29.18 17.68 12.40
N THR A 304 29.25 16.59 13.14
CA THR A 304 30.30 15.58 13.02
C THR A 304 29.86 14.45 12.08
N ARG A 305 30.82 13.87 11.35
CA ARG A 305 30.55 12.74 10.47
C ARG A 305 30.46 11.44 11.28
N CYS A 306 29.39 10.71 11.09
CA CYS A 306 29.26 9.36 11.64
C CYS A 306 29.88 8.32 10.68
N PRO A 307 30.05 7.04 11.08
CA PRO A 307 30.57 6.01 10.19
C PRO A 307 29.80 5.82 8.87
N ARG A 308 28.51 6.16 8.84
CA ARG A 308 27.68 6.03 7.62
C ARG A 308 27.99 7.11 6.58
N CYS A 309 28.39 8.30 6.99
CA CYS A 309 28.67 9.41 6.10
C CYS A 309 30.14 9.88 6.14
N ALA A 310 31.05 9.06 6.64
CA ALA A 310 32.48 9.43 6.78
C ALA A 310 33.13 9.87 5.46
N LEU A 311 32.71 9.30 4.33
CA LEU A 311 33.22 9.56 2.99
C LEU A 311 32.33 10.47 2.12
N ALA A 312 31.12 10.83 2.60
CA ALA A 312 30.22 11.69 1.85
C ALA A 312 30.72 13.14 1.83
N THR A 313 30.45 13.90 0.79
CA THR A 313 30.69 15.35 0.77
C THR A 313 29.55 16.11 1.45
N ASP A 314 29.79 17.36 1.86
CA ASP A 314 28.70 18.19 2.41
C ASP A 314 27.62 18.47 1.37
N ALA A 315 27.98 18.58 0.09
CA ALA A 315 27.04 18.71 -1.00
C ALA A 315 26.13 17.48 -1.13
N ASP A 316 26.67 16.27 -0.95
CA ASP A 316 25.88 15.02 -0.98
C ASP A 316 24.88 14.96 0.19
N LEU A 317 25.25 15.55 1.33
CA LEU A 317 24.45 15.52 2.55
C LEU A 317 23.40 16.64 2.60
N LEU A 318 23.62 17.76 1.88
CA LEU A 318 22.68 18.89 1.78
C LEU A 318 21.78 18.84 0.53
N ALA A 319 22.04 17.93 -0.40
CA ALA A 319 21.21 17.78 -1.59
C ALA A 319 19.74 17.53 -1.21
N PRO A 320 18.75 18.12 -1.90
CA PRO A 320 17.32 18.01 -1.62
C PRO A 320 16.78 16.57 -1.75
#